data_2cbe160864c2eb9248c2317f021a2a77
#
_entry.id   2cbe160864c2eb9248c2317f021a2a77
#
_cell.length_a   1.000
_cell.length_b   1.000
_cell.length_c   1.000
_cell.angle_alpha   90.00
_cell.angle_beta   90.00
_cell.angle_gamma   90.00
#
_symmetry.space_group_name_H-M   'P 1'
#
loop_
_entity.id
_entity.type
_entity.pdbx_description
1 polymer ?
#
loop_
_entity_poly.entity_id
_entity_poly.type
_entity_poly.pdbx_seq_one_letter_code
_entity_poly.pdbx_strand_id
1 'polypeptide(L)'
;MTTTLNASTAGAGGFIATSDNSGSLALQTAGTTAISIDTNQRAAFVAGTAALPAITTAGDTNTGIFFPAADTIAFSEGGTESVRIDSSGNVGIGTTSPSTRLSLQLSSATTYTTSTRTNQGLTIYNSSATTNGFTGIEFVGEPTSGNGGIAGIGSVVTASGSANLVFGTRDSATYAERMRINSNGALLINKTTQAADERLGITGNSGQQCAILVSPISGDYDMINFRNTNGQVGRIGCNGTATSYITSSDYRLKENIAPMTGALIKVAQLKPVTYKWKIDGSDGQGFIAHELAEIVPDCVSGEKDAVDKNGDIQPQGIDTSFLVATLTAAIQELKAINDTQAETLTQQTEAINALTARIVALETA
;
A
#
# COMPACT_ATOMS: atom_id res chain seq x y z
N MET A 1 63.33 -26.83 -13.80
CA MET A 1 63.92 -25.82 -14.69
C MET A 1 62.77 -25.21 -15.47
N THR A 2 62.63 -23.89 -15.43
CA THR A 2 61.64 -23.19 -16.24
C THR A 2 62.29 -22.85 -17.58
N THR A 3 61.76 -23.32 -18.69
CA THR A 3 62.21 -22.95 -20.03
C THR A 3 61.56 -21.63 -20.40
N THR A 4 62.37 -20.58 -20.57
CA THR A 4 61.90 -19.24 -20.98
C THR A 4 62.11 -19.10 -22.47
N LEU A 5 61.03 -18.90 -23.23
CA LEU A 5 61.07 -18.41 -24.60
C LEU A 5 61.12 -16.90 -24.56
N ASN A 6 62.28 -16.31 -24.82
CA ASN A 6 62.53 -14.86 -24.78
C ASN A 6 62.65 -14.35 -26.21
N ALA A 7 61.78 -13.39 -26.60
CA ALA A 7 61.97 -12.63 -27.83
C ALA A 7 63.05 -11.56 -27.57
N SER A 8 64.22 -11.70 -28.16
CA SER A 8 65.28 -10.71 -28.05
C SER A 8 64.88 -9.37 -28.68
N THR A 9 65.03 -8.29 -27.95
CA THR A 9 64.79 -6.92 -28.46
C THR A 9 65.93 -6.39 -29.32
N ALA A 10 67.04 -7.18 -29.48
CA ALA A 10 68.23 -6.80 -30.26
C ALA A 10 68.54 -7.91 -31.26
N GLY A 11 68.05 -7.81 -32.50
CA GLY A 11 68.36 -8.68 -33.62
C GLY A 11 67.13 -9.31 -34.27
N ALA A 12 67.21 -9.64 -35.55
CA ALA A 12 66.13 -10.22 -36.34
C ALA A 12 65.90 -11.73 -36.01
N GLY A 13 65.59 -12.05 -34.79
CA GLY A 13 65.37 -13.44 -34.35
C GLY A 13 64.08 -13.59 -33.54
N GLY A 14 62.92 -13.77 -34.19
CA GLY A 14 61.71 -14.26 -33.56
C GLY A 14 61.76 -15.79 -33.45
N PHE A 15 61.04 -16.36 -32.45
CA PHE A 15 60.79 -17.81 -32.42
C PHE A 15 59.91 -18.20 -33.61
N ILE A 16 60.42 -19.04 -34.50
CA ILE A 16 59.66 -19.66 -35.59
C ILE A 16 59.50 -21.12 -35.23
N ALA A 17 58.31 -21.57 -34.89
CA ALA A 17 57.98 -22.96 -34.76
C ALA A 17 57.51 -23.49 -36.13
N THR A 18 58.18 -24.52 -36.67
CA THR A 18 57.70 -25.26 -37.82
C THR A 18 56.65 -26.29 -37.36
N SER A 19 55.48 -26.23 -37.93
CA SER A 19 54.39 -27.16 -37.59
C SER A 19 54.63 -28.56 -38.19
N ASP A 20 53.94 -29.56 -37.62
CA ASP A 20 53.90 -30.96 -38.06
C ASP A 20 52.95 -31.24 -39.23
N ASN A 21 52.71 -30.31 -40.14
CA ASN A 21 51.69 -30.36 -41.21
C ASN A 21 50.24 -30.26 -40.73
N SER A 22 49.95 -30.21 -39.45
CA SER A 22 48.57 -30.00 -38.97
C SER A 22 48.11 -28.54 -39.11
N GLY A 23 49.07 -27.64 -39.29
CA GLY A 23 48.83 -26.20 -39.32
C GLY A 23 48.45 -25.61 -37.96
N SER A 24 48.55 -26.39 -36.89
CA SER A 24 48.20 -25.98 -35.50
C SER A 24 49.46 -25.88 -34.63
N LEU A 25 49.47 -24.89 -33.68
CA LEU A 25 50.50 -24.80 -32.67
C LEU A 25 49.94 -25.25 -31.32
N ALA A 26 50.62 -26.20 -30.63
CA ALA A 26 50.28 -26.63 -29.30
C ALA A 26 51.36 -26.26 -28.30
N LEU A 27 50.95 -25.59 -27.17
CA LEU A 27 51.77 -25.37 -26.00
C LEU A 27 51.48 -26.45 -24.96
N GLN A 28 52.49 -27.22 -24.61
CA GLN A 28 52.34 -28.39 -23.74
C GLN A 28 53.16 -28.24 -22.46
N THR A 29 52.61 -28.77 -21.36
CA THR A 29 53.35 -28.97 -20.12
C THR A 29 53.17 -30.44 -19.71
N ALA A 30 54.29 -31.14 -19.35
CA ALA A 30 54.27 -32.57 -19.03
C ALA A 30 53.56 -33.43 -20.10
N GLY A 31 53.73 -33.11 -21.38
CA GLY A 31 53.13 -33.84 -22.49
C GLY A 31 51.64 -33.61 -22.74
N THR A 32 51.02 -32.73 -21.97
CA THR A 32 49.61 -32.37 -22.12
C THR A 32 49.44 -30.98 -22.70
N THR A 33 48.60 -30.80 -23.71
CA THR A 33 48.34 -29.52 -24.34
C THR A 33 47.53 -28.61 -23.38
N ALA A 34 48.10 -27.48 -23.03
CA ALA A 34 47.42 -26.44 -22.22
C ALA A 34 46.72 -25.40 -23.12
N ILE A 35 47.35 -25.03 -24.24
CA ILE A 35 46.79 -24.09 -25.22
C ILE A 35 47.12 -24.61 -26.61
N SER A 36 46.16 -24.58 -27.53
CA SER A 36 46.41 -24.77 -28.94
C SER A 36 45.95 -23.56 -29.77
N ILE A 37 46.69 -23.26 -30.86
CA ILE A 37 46.26 -22.27 -31.85
C ILE A 37 45.94 -23.04 -33.13
N ASP A 38 44.72 -22.97 -33.59
CA ASP A 38 44.26 -23.70 -34.78
C ASP A 38 44.57 -22.96 -36.09
N THR A 39 44.26 -23.59 -37.22
CA THR A 39 44.45 -23.04 -38.56
C THR A 39 43.72 -21.77 -38.87
N ASN A 40 42.64 -21.45 -38.05
CA ASN A 40 41.90 -20.19 -38.11
C ASN A 40 42.43 -19.14 -37.12
N GLN A 41 43.57 -19.38 -36.52
CA GLN A 41 44.26 -18.51 -35.55
C GLN A 41 43.46 -18.28 -34.24
N ARG A 42 42.63 -19.27 -33.84
CA ARG A 42 41.91 -19.24 -32.58
C ARG A 42 42.72 -19.98 -31.51
N ALA A 43 42.87 -19.33 -30.34
CA ALA A 43 43.48 -19.96 -29.17
C ALA A 43 42.41 -20.79 -28.44
N ALA A 44 42.62 -22.08 -28.31
CA ALA A 44 41.79 -22.99 -27.54
C ALA A 44 42.51 -23.38 -26.23
N PHE A 45 41.83 -23.20 -25.13
CA PHE A 45 42.30 -23.56 -23.79
C PHE A 45 41.67 -24.89 -23.36
N VAL A 46 42.28 -25.57 -22.40
CA VAL A 46 41.62 -26.68 -21.70
C VAL A 46 40.35 -26.21 -21.02
N ALA A 47 39.40 -27.09 -20.81
CA ALA A 47 38.08 -26.70 -20.21
C ALA A 47 38.24 -26.12 -18.79
N GLY A 48 39.14 -26.66 -17.99
CA GLY A 48 39.33 -26.30 -16.58
C GLY A 48 38.13 -26.73 -15.70
N THR A 49 38.20 -26.29 -14.47
CA THR A 49 37.13 -26.48 -13.47
C THR A 49 37.02 -25.23 -12.60
N ALA A 50 36.02 -25.14 -11.74
CA ALA A 50 35.94 -24.01 -10.81
C ALA A 50 37.15 -23.92 -9.88
N ALA A 51 37.68 -25.07 -9.41
CA ALA A 51 38.89 -25.12 -8.56
C ALA A 51 40.20 -24.89 -9.33
N LEU A 52 40.23 -25.16 -10.63
CA LEU A 52 41.36 -25.03 -11.52
C LEU A 52 40.91 -24.45 -12.86
N PRO A 53 40.62 -23.15 -12.93
CA PRO A 53 40.14 -22.50 -14.13
C PRO A 53 41.18 -22.53 -15.28
N ALA A 54 40.69 -22.54 -16.51
CA ALA A 54 41.53 -22.59 -17.71
C ALA A 54 42.37 -21.33 -17.92
N ILE A 55 41.82 -20.18 -17.50
CA ILE A 55 42.46 -18.88 -17.57
C ILE A 55 42.48 -18.29 -16.17
N THR A 56 43.65 -18.10 -15.60
CA THR A 56 43.89 -17.70 -14.21
C THR A 56 45.12 -16.80 -14.07
N THR A 57 45.37 -16.27 -12.87
CA THR A 57 46.55 -15.48 -12.54
C THR A 57 47.59 -16.31 -11.79
N ALA A 58 48.87 -15.98 -11.91
CA ALA A 58 49.97 -16.76 -11.30
C ALA A 58 49.91 -16.78 -9.74
N GLY A 59 49.34 -15.77 -9.12
CA GLY A 59 49.27 -15.66 -7.65
C GLY A 59 48.00 -16.19 -7.03
N ASP A 60 46.98 -16.49 -7.84
CA ASP A 60 45.65 -16.96 -7.40
C ASP A 60 45.13 -17.93 -8.46
N THR A 61 45.44 -19.22 -8.29
CA THR A 61 45.20 -20.25 -9.30
C THR A 61 43.80 -20.84 -9.26
N ASN A 62 42.92 -20.42 -8.33
CA ASN A 62 41.55 -20.86 -8.19
C ASN A 62 40.49 -19.76 -8.49
N THR A 63 40.95 -18.63 -9.02
CA THR A 63 40.11 -17.56 -9.53
C THR A 63 40.34 -17.39 -11.03
N GLY A 64 39.28 -17.41 -11.85
CA GLY A 64 39.44 -17.31 -13.30
C GLY A 64 38.22 -17.73 -14.11
N ILE A 65 38.51 -18.06 -15.40
CA ILE A 65 37.47 -18.48 -16.37
C ILE A 65 37.66 -19.95 -16.71
N PHE A 66 36.57 -20.68 -16.74
CA PHE A 66 36.53 -22.09 -17.16
C PHE A 66 35.31 -22.40 -18.01
N PHE A 67 35.29 -23.56 -18.66
CA PHE A 67 34.28 -23.99 -19.64
C PHE A 67 33.69 -25.31 -19.19
N PRO A 68 32.67 -25.31 -18.27
CA PRO A 68 32.19 -26.53 -17.62
C PRO A 68 31.43 -27.49 -18.55
N ALA A 69 30.90 -26.99 -19.67
CA ALA A 69 30.19 -27.75 -20.69
C ALA A 69 30.30 -27.05 -22.06
N ALA A 70 29.81 -27.71 -23.11
CA ALA A 70 29.65 -27.07 -24.40
C ALA A 70 28.70 -25.85 -24.28
N ASP A 71 29.03 -24.80 -25.04
CA ASP A 71 28.26 -23.55 -25.08
C ASP A 71 28.06 -22.86 -23.71
N THR A 72 28.94 -23.14 -22.75
CA THR A 72 28.89 -22.60 -21.39
C THR A 72 30.21 -21.93 -21.01
N ILE A 73 30.12 -20.70 -20.51
CA ILE A 73 31.24 -19.94 -19.95
C ILE A 73 30.98 -19.72 -18.47
N ALA A 74 31.96 -19.99 -17.62
CA ALA A 74 31.84 -19.79 -16.19
C ALA A 74 33.04 -19.07 -15.59
N PHE A 75 32.81 -18.36 -14.50
CA PHE A 75 33.77 -17.62 -13.71
C PHE A 75 33.81 -18.20 -12.31
N SER A 76 34.99 -18.49 -11.84
CA SER A 76 35.25 -18.95 -10.48
C SER A 76 35.98 -17.89 -9.64
N GLU A 77 35.69 -17.89 -8.36
CA GLU A 77 36.37 -17.14 -7.32
C GLU A 77 36.60 -18.08 -6.12
N GLY A 78 37.82 -18.14 -5.61
CA GLY A 78 38.17 -18.99 -4.48
C GLY A 78 37.84 -20.48 -4.71
N GLY A 79 37.88 -20.95 -5.96
CA GLY A 79 37.56 -22.34 -6.31
C GLY A 79 36.09 -22.67 -6.45
N THR A 80 35.21 -21.69 -6.32
CA THR A 80 33.74 -21.84 -6.44
C THR A 80 33.22 -21.06 -7.65
N GLU A 81 32.29 -21.63 -8.40
CA GLU A 81 31.61 -20.93 -9.50
C GLU A 81 30.74 -19.80 -8.95
N SER A 82 30.99 -18.58 -9.41
CA SER A 82 30.26 -17.37 -8.98
C SER A 82 29.31 -16.83 -10.03
N VAL A 83 29.68 -16.97 -11.33
CA VAL A 83 28.89 -16.50 -12.47
C VAL A 83 28.97 -17.49 -13.61
N ARG A 84 27.89 -17.68 -14.37
CA ARG A 84 27.92 -18.38 -15.67
C ARG A 84 27.03 -17.73 -16.70
N ILE A 85 27.35 -18.05 -17.96
CA ILE A 85 26.44 -17.96 -19.11
C ILE A 85 26.22 -19.39 -19.58
N ASP A 86 25.00 -19.91 -19.52
CA ASP A 86 24.66 -21.27 -19.92
C ASP A 86 24.47 -21.42 -21.44
N SER A 87 24.26 -22.66 -21.91
CA SER A 87 24.05 -22.98 -23.34
C SER A 87 22.81 -22.36 -23.95
N SER A 88 21.89 -21.85 -23.16
CA SER A 88 20.67 -21.10 -23.60
C SER A 88 20.91 -19.58 -23.60
N GLY A 89 22.08 -19.13 -23.21
CA GLY A 89 22.43 -17.71 -23.08
C GLY A 89 21.89 -17.03 -21.82
N ASN A 90 21.49 -17.79 -20.80
CA ASN A 90 21.06 -17.25 -19.51
C ASN A 90 22.28 -16.96 -18.64
N VAL A 91 22.24 -15.84 -17.92
CA VAL A 91 23.25 -15.45 -16.94
C VAL A 91 22.82 -15.88 -15.55
N GLY A 92 23.64 -16.70 -14.89
CA GLY A 92 23.47 -17.10 -13.49
C GLY A 92 24.51 -16.41 -12.61
N ILE A 93 24.13 -15.80 -11.52
CA ILE A 93 25.00 -15.31 -10.45
C ILE A 93 24.61 -16.04 -9.17
N GLY A 94 25.56 -16.77 -8.58
CA GLY A 94 25.31 -17.63 -7.42
C GLY A 94 24.52 -18.90 -7.72
N THR A 95 24.27 -19.22 -8.99
CA THR A 95 23.54 -20.43 -9.41
C THR A 95 24.19 -21.04 -10.66
N THR A 96 24.27 -22.37 -10.67
CA THR A 96 24.71 -23.18 -11.83
C THR A 96 23.57 -23.60 -12.76
N SER A 97 22.31 -23.23 -12.44
CA SER A 97 21.12 -23.59 -13.20
C SER A 97 20.19 -22.40 -13.35
N PRO A 98 20.58 -21.36 -14.12
CA PRO A 98 19.71 -20.20 -14.34
C PRO A 98 18.47 -20.62 -15.13
N SER A 99 17.28 -20.27 -14.60
CA SER A 99 15.99 -20.60 -15.21
C SER A 99 15.45 -19.49 -16.12
N THR A 100 16.07 -18.31 -16.08
CA THR A 100 15.67 -17.12 -16.86
C THR A 100 16.91 -16.40 -17.38
N ARG A 101 16.74 -15.41 -18.28
CA ARG A 101 17.84 -14.63 -18.88
C ARG A 101 18.84 -14.06 -17.86
N LEU A 102 18.36 -13.66 -16.69
CA LEU A 102 19.19 -13.29 -15.56
C LEU A 102 18.62 -13.92 -14.30
N SER A 103 19.40 -14.80 -13.66
CA SER A 103 19.04 -15.47 -12.40
C SER A 103 20.07 -15.10 -11.34
N LEU A 104 19.60 -14.47 -10.25
CA LEU A 104 20.40 -14.13 -9.07
C LEU A 104 19.99 -15.07 -7.93
N GLN A 105 20.89 -15.85 -7.42
CA GLN A 105 20.63 -16.75 -6.29
C GLN A 105 21.50 -16.38 -5.10
N LEU A 106 20.86 -16.13 -3.98
CA LEU A 106 21.48 -15.95 -2.68
C LEU A 106 21.19 -17.16 -1.81
N SER A 107 22.22 -17.66 -1.16
CA SER A 107 22.08 -18.64 -0.09
C SER A 107 22.37 -17.95 1.23
N SER A 108 21.33 -17.52 1.93
CA SER A 108 21.46 -16.90 3.24
C SER A 108 20.44 -17.45 4.22
N ALA A 109 20.89 -17.88 5.38
CA ALA A 109 20.06 -18.31 6.51
C ALA A 109 19.74 -17.14 7.47
N THR A 110 20.13 -15.90 7.14
CA THR A 110 19.91 -14.76 8.02
C THR A 110 18.44 -14.33 7.97
N THR A 111 17.80 -14.29 9.12
CA THR A 111 16.41 -13.80 9.26
C THR A 111 16.36 -12.30 8.95
N TYR A 112 15.37 -11.90 8.16
CA TYR A 112 15.07 -10.48 7.95
C TYR A 112 14.74 -9.80 9.29
N THR A 113 15.39 -8.67 9.56
CA THR A 113 15.05 -7.77 10.65
C THR A 113 14.85 -6.36 10.11
N THR A 114 13.99 -5.57 10.74
CA THR A 114 13.72 -4.19 10.33
C THR A 114 14.92 -3.26 10.45
N SER A 115 15.94 -3.65 11.20
CA SER A 115 17.15 -2.87 11.47
C SER A 115 18.35 -3.24 10.59
N THR A 116 18.33 -4.38 9.90
CA THR A 116 19.45 -4.86 9.09
C THR A 116 19.03 -5.04 7.64
N ARG A 117 19.74 -4.37 6.73
CA ARG A 117 19.59 -4.53 5.27
C ARG A 117 20.64 -5.48 4.69
N THR A 118 21.10 -6.46 5.48
CA THR A 118 22.01 -7.52 5.04
C THR A 118 21.23 -8.53 4.18
N ASN A 119 21.90 -9.13 3.20
CA ASN A 119 21.39 -10.17 2.29
C ASN A 119 20.43 -9.65 1.19
N GLN A 120 20.74 -8.52 0.59
CA GLN A 120 20.05 -8.06 -0.60
C GLN A 120 20.71 -8.64 -1.86
N GLY A 121 19.91 -9.27 -2.73
CA GLY A 121 20.41 -9.89 -3.97
C GLY A 121 20.76 -8.88 -5.06
N LEU A 122 20.08 -7.75 -5.08
CA LEU A 122 20.30 -6.67 -6.04
C LEU A 122 20.25 -5.33 -5.33
N THR A 123 21.32 -4.56 -5.43
CA THR A 123 21.34 -3.15 -5.01
C THR A 123 21.53 -2.28 -6.23
N ILE A 124 20.58 -1.38 -6.48
CA ILE A 124 20.70 -0.34 -7.50
C ILE A 124 21.05 0.94 -6.75
N TYR A 125 22.20 1.50 -7.03
CA TYR A 125 22.75 2.62 -6.30
C TYR A 125 22.95 3.83 -7.21
N ASN A 126 22.35 4.97 -6.81
CA ASN A 126 22.63 6.28 -7.40
C ASN A 126 23.54 7.04 -6.45
N SER A 127 24.77 7.31 -6.87
CA SER A 127 25.78 8.01 -6.06
C SER A 127 25.51 9.52 -5.92
N SER A 128 24.55 10.07 -6.66
CA SER A 128 24.17 11.48 -6.57
C SER A 128 23.13 11.66 -5.47
N ALA A 129 23.55 12.10 -4.29
CA ALA A 129 22.70 12.29 -3.11
C ALA A 129 21.93 13.62 -3.12
N THR A 130 21.29 13.99 -4.22
CA THR A 130 20.46 15.20 -4.29
C THR A 130 19.02 14.91 -3.88
N THR A 131 18.37 15.88 -3.23
CA THR A 131 16.90 15.85 -3.01
C THR A 131 16.21 15.71 -4.36
N ASN A 132 15.19 14.83 -4.41
CA ASN A 132 14.48 14.38 -5.62
C ASN A 132 15.32 13.49 -6.56
N GLY A 133 16.51 13.04 -6.14
CA GLY A 133 17.26 12.01 -6.87
C GLY A 133 16.45 10.71 -6.93
N PHE A 134 16.31 10.16 -8.15
CA PHE A 134 15.56 8.94 -8.43
C PHE A 134 16.49 7.76 -8.66
N THR A 135 16.13 6.61 -8.14
CA THR A 135 16.76 5.32 -8.43
C THR A 135 15.67 4.28 -8.58
N GLY A 136 15.63 3.56 -9.70
CA GLY A 136 14.52 2.64 -9.94
C GLY A 136 14.77 1.59 -10.99
N ILE A 137 13.77 0.74 -11.19
CA ILE A 137 13.67 -0.27 -12.23
C ILE A 137 12.51 0.14 -13.13
N GLU A 138 12.74 0.15 -14.43
CA GLU A 138 11.70 0.35 -15.43
C GLU A 138 11.39 -0.96 -16.16
N PHE A 139 10.11 -1.18 -16.40
CA PHE A 139 9.58 -2.24 -17.25
C PHE A 139 9.07 -1.57 -18.54
N VAL A 140 9.73 -1.84 -19.64
CA VAL A 140 9.40 -1.24 -20.94
C VAL A 140 8.87 -2.32 -21.85
N GLY A 141 7.61 -2.20 -22.27
CA GLY A 141 7.03 -2.97 -23.36
C GLY A 141 7.00 -2.10 -24.61
N GLU A 142 7.80 -2.42 -25.61
CA GLU A 142 7.89 -1.64 -26.82
C GLU A 142 7.07 -2.30 -27.95
N PRO A 143 5.87 -1.79 -28.26
CA PRO A 143 5.19 -2.18 -29.47
C PRO A 143 5.92 -1.57 -30.67
N THR A 144 5.81 -2.22 -31.84
CA THR A 144 6.46 -1.85 -33.10
C THR A 144 6.22 -0.40 -33.60
N SER A 145 5.38 0.37 -32.91
CA SER A 145 5.01 1.76 -33.23
C SER A 145 5.78 2.85 -32.45
N GLY A 146 6.79 2.51 -31.66
CA GLY A 146 7.66 3.49 -31.01
C GLY A 146 7.13 4.21 -29.77
N ASN A 147 5.90 3.90 -29.31
CA ASN A 147 5.31 4.41 -28.06
C ASN A 147 5.18 3.28 -27.03
N GLY A 148 6.30 2.85 -26.47
CA GLY A 148 6.35 1.79 -25.47
C GLY A 148 5.55 2.10 -24.21
N GLY A 149 4.84 1.08 -23.69
CA GLY A 149 4.29 1.12 -22.35
C GLY A 149 5.43 1.11 -21.32
N ILE A 150 5.44 2.05 -20.38
CA ILE A 150 6.44 2.14 -19.31
C ILE A 150 5.76 2.03 -17.97
N ALA A 151 6.25 1.13 -17.13
CA ALA A 151 5.92 1.08 -15.72
C ALA A 151 7.24 1.04 -14.92
N GLY A 152 7.26 1.65 -13.76
CA GLY A 152 8.47 1.70 -12.95
C GLY A 152 8.18 1.65 -11.46
N ILE A 153 9.16 1.14 -10.74
CA ILE A 153 9.25 1.18 -9.29
C ILE A 153 10.59 1.78 -8.90
N GLY A 154 10.59 2.71 -7.96
CA GLY A 154 11.83 3.35 -7.57
C GLY A 154 11.79 4.05 -6.23
N SER A 155 12.93 4.56 -5.85
CA SER A 155 13.15 5.35 -4.65
C SER A 155 13.40 6.80 -5.04
N VAL A 156 12.71 7.72 -4.37
CA VAL A 156 12.92 9.18 -4.49
C VAL A 156 13.46 9.69 -3.16
N VAL A 157 14.65 10.26 -3.18
CA VAL A 157 15.30 10.86 -2.00
C VAL A 157 14.57 12.15 -1.62
N THR A 158 14.08 12.25 -0.39
CA THR A 158 13.39 13.46 0.12
C THR A 158 14.27 14.31 1.02
N ALA A 159 15.18 13.66 1.76
CA ALA A 159 16.18 14.30 2.61
C ALA A 159 17.29 13.30 2.91
N SER A 160 18.38 13.74 3.54
CA SER A 160 19.44 12.83 4.01
C SER A 160 18.85 11.73 4.90
N GLY A 161 19.04 10.47 4.49
CA GLY A 161 18.54 9.29 5.20
C GLY A 161 17.04 9.01 5.03
N SER A 162 16.34 9.75 4.17
CA SER A 162 14.90 9.58 3.94
C SER A 162 14.57 9.44 2.46
N ALA A 163 13.74 8.46 2.12
CA ALA A 163 13.28 8.25 0.76
C ALA A 163 11.84 7.71 0.73
N ASN A 164 11.15 8.02 -0.35
CA ASN A 164 9.84 7.45 -0.68
C ASN A 164 10.02 6.30 -1.67
N LEU A 165 9.23 5.26 -1.53
CA LEU A 165 9.06 4.24 -2.56
C LEU A 165 7.94 4.69 -3.50
N VAL A 166 8.22 4.78 -4.81
CA VAL A 166 7.28 5.30 -5.80
C VAL A 166 6.99 4.29 -6.90
N PHE A 167 5.77 4.32 -7.40
CA PHE A 167 5.30 3.53 -8.54
C PHE A 167 4.76 4.49 -9.60
N GLY A 168 5.22 4.33 -10.82
CA GLY A 168 4.80 5.16 -11.93
C GLY A 168 4.38 4.35 -13.14
N THR A 169 3.51 4.93 -13.94
CA THR A 169 3.11 4.39 -15.24
C THR A 169 3.05 5.50 -16.27
N ARG A 170 3.29 5.12 -17.53
CA ARG A 170 3.10 6.01 -18.67
C ARG A 170 1.69 5.83 -19.21
N ASP A 171 1.03 6.95 -19.47
CA ASP A 171 -0.22 7.03 -20.18
C ASP A 171 0.02 7.90 -21.43
N SER A 172 -0.16 7.33 -22.61
CA SER A 172 0.11 7.97 -23.90
C SER A 172 1.54 8.51 -23.98
N ALA A 173 1.77 9.80 -23.78
CA ALA A 173 3.07 10.44 -23.86
C ALA A 173 3.67 10.82 -22.50
N THR A 174 2.91 10.69 -21.40
CA THR A 174 3.29 11.21 -20.10
C THR A 174 3.52 10.10 -19.08
N TYR A 175 4.73 10.02 -18.52
CA TYR A 175 5.01 9.21 -17.34
C TYR A 175 4.59 9.98 -16.08
N ALA A 176 3.83 9.34 -15.20
CA ALA A 176 3.38 9.95 -13.96
C ALA A 176 3.45 8.95 -12.79
N GLU A 177 3.74 9.48 -11.61
CA GLU A 177 3.61 8.73 -10.38
C GLU A 177 2.14 8.44 -10.09
N ARG A 178 1.83 7.19 -9.73
CA ARG A 178 0.47 6.72 -9.43
C ARG A 178 0.28 6.37 -7.97
N MET A 179 1.35 5.95 -7.31
CA MET A 179 1.33 5.52 -5.91
C MET A 179 2.69 5.79 -5.27
N ARG A 180 2.69 6.10 -3.98
CA ARG A 180 3.91 6.13 -3.17
C ARG A 180 3.68 5.62 -1.76
N ILE A 181 4.76 5.13 -1.17
CA ILE A 181 4.89 4.97 0.28
C ILE A 181 5.90 6.00 0.75
N ASN A 182 5.46 6.94 1.56
CA ASN A 182 6.33 7.98 2.13
C ASN A 182 7.32 7.40 3.12
N SER A 183 8.39 8.12 3.39
CA SER A 183 9.41 7.76 4.39
C SER A 183 8.87 7.56 5.81
N ASN A 184 7.69 8.13 6.13
CA ASN A 184 6.97 7.93 7.39
C ASN A 184 5.93 6.79 7.35
N GLY A 185 5.86 6.03 6.24
CA GLY A 185 4.99 4.86 6.07
C GLY A 185 3.56 5.16 5.60
N ALA A 186 3.23 6.40 5.20
CA ALA A 186 1.92 6.69 4.59
C ALA A 186 1.85 6.20 3.15
N LEU A 187 0.77 5.51 2.79
CA LEU A 187 0.46 5.07 1.43
C LEU A 187 -0.42 6.11 0.74
N LEU A 188 0.05 6.66 -0.36
CA LEU A 188 -0.67 7.66 -1.15
C LEU A 188 -0.93 7.12 -2.55
N ILE A 189 -2.16 7.28 -3.05
CA ILE A 189 -2.59 6.88 -4.38
C ILE A 189 -3.08 8.11 -5.12
N ASN A 190 -2.50 8.37 -6.30
CA ASN A 190 -2.78 9.51 -7.15
C ASN A 190 -2.60 10.87 -6.46
N LYS A 191 -1.67 10.93 -5.49
CA LYS A 191 -1.23 12.18 -4.82
C LYS A 191 0.21 12.05 -4.35
N THR A 192 0.92 13.17 -4.28
CA THR A 192 2.34 13.23 -3.90
C THR A 192 2.59 13.89 -2.55
N THR A 193 1.57 14.55 -1.98
CA THR A 193 1.64 15.23 -0.69
C THR A 193 0.69 14.56 0.31
N GLN A 194 1.19 14.32 1.51
CA GLN A 194 0.41 13.78 2.62
C GLN A 194 -0.29 14.92 3.37
N ALA A 195 -1.57 14.75 3.70
CA ALA A 195 -2.24 15.60 4.68
C ALA A 195 -1.76 15.23 6.11
N ALA A 196 -2.00 16.11 7.08
CA ALA A 196 -1.63 15.85 8.46
C ALA A 196 -2.25 14.52 8.93
N ASP A 197 -1.43 13.69 9.57
CA ASP A 197 -1.82 12.39 10.18
C ASP A 197 -2.45 11.33 9.23
N GLU A 198 -2.46 11.60 7.93
CA GLU A 198 -2.97 10.66 6.93
C GLU A 198 -2.04 9.44 6.79
N ARG A 199 -2.61 8.22 6.88
CA ARG A 199 -1.87 6.96 6.64
C ARG A 199 -2.22 6.30 5.31
N LEU A 200 -3.44 6.52 4.83
CA LEU A 200 -3.90 6.11 3.50
C LEU A 200 -4.59 7.30 2.83
N GLY A 201 -4.00 7.81 1.77
CA GLY A 201 -4.56 8.88 0.96
C GLY A 201 -4.89 8.40 -0.44
N ILE A 202 -6.15 8.56 -0.87
CA ILE A 202 -6.61 8.27 -2.22
C ILE A 202 -7.23 9.54 -2.78
N THR A 203 -6.74 10.03 -3.92
CA THR A 203 -7.29 11.22 -4.58
C THR A 203 -7.83 10.83 -5.94
N GLY A 204 -9.11 11.10 -6.17
CA GLY A 204 -9.75 11.01 -7.49
C GLY A 204 -9.53 12.28 -8.30
N ASN A 205 -9.61 12.17 -9.62
CA ASN A 205 -9.71 13.34 -10.49
C ASN A 205 -11.14 13.89 -10.45
N SER A 206 -11.30 15.16 -10.82
CA SER A 206 -12.62 15.81 -10.88
C SER A 206 -13.63 14.96 -11.66
N GLY A 207 -14.78 14.68 -11.05
CA GLY A 207 -15.85 13.85 -11.62
C GLY A 207 -15.64 12.33 -11.52
N GLN A 208 -14.56 11.86 -10.88
CA GLN A 208 -14.29 10.43 -10.68
C GLN A 208 -14.43 10.01 -9.22
N GLN A 209 -14.78 8.74 -9.00
CA GLN A 209 -14.86 8.16 -7.66
C GLN A 209 -13.44 7.90 -7.12
N CYS A 210 -13.20 8.24 -5.86
CA CYS A 210 -11.91 8.02 -5.20
C CYS A 210 -11.68 6.55 -4.81
N ALA A 211 -12.74 5.87 -4.40
CA ALA A 211 -12.69 4.46 -4.01
C ALA A 211 -14.02 3.77 -4.29
N ILE A 212 -13.96 2.55 -4.75
CA ILE A 212 -15.11 1.65 -4.88
C ILE A 212 -14.78 0.39 -4.10
N LEU A 213 -15.66 0.03 -3.17
CA LEU A 213 -15.60 -1.23 -2.45
C LEU A 213 -16.61 -2.18 -3.06
N VAL A 214 -16.13 -3.25 -3.68
CA VAL A 214 -16.97 -4.25 -4.36
C VAL A 214 -16.73 -5.61 -3.73
N SER A 215 -17.82 -6.30 -3.36
CA SER A 215 -17.79 -7.71 -3.02
C SER A 215 -18.53 -8.50 -4.12
N PRO A 216 -17.87 -9.40 -4.84
CA PRO A 216 -18.50 -10.16 -5.92
C PRO A 216 -19.34 -11.35 -5.43
N ILE A 217 -19.42 -11.56 -4.13
CA ILE A 217 -20.10 -12.72 -3.52
C ILE A 217 -21.48 -12.30 -3.04
N SER A 218 -22.52 -13.13 -3.22
CA SER A 218 -23.87 -12.90 -2.70
C SER A 218 -23.92 -13.20 -1.20
N GLY A 219 -24.53 -12.31 -0.40
CA GLY A 219 -24.68 -12.47 1.04
C GLY A 219 -24.53 -11.16 1.81
N ASP A 220 -24.41 -11.26 3.13
CA ASP A 220 -24.18 -10.13 4.02
C ASP A 220 -22.68 -9.93 4.22
N TYR A 221 -22.17 -8.74 3.92
CA TYR A 221 -20.75 -8.41 4.02
C TYR A 221 -20.48 -7.11 4.75
N ASP A 222 -19.40 -7.11 5.53
CA ASP A 222 -18.81 -5.89 6.08
C ASP A 222 -17.88 -5.27 5.03
N MET A 223 -18.28 -4.16 4.44
CA MET A 223 -17.48 -3.41 3.46
C MET A 223 -16.41 -2.55 4.15
N ILE A 224 -16.74 -1.94 5.28
CA ILE A 224 -15.82 -1.20 6.15
C ILE A 224 -16.05 -1.64 7.58
N ASN A 225 -14.98 -2.01 8.27
CA ASN A 225 -15.03 -2.49 9.64
C ASN A 225 -14.26 -1.52 10.55
N PHE A 226 -14.93 -0.95 11.55
CA PHE A 226 -14.32 -0.09 12.54
C PHE A 226 -13.95 -0.91 13.77
N ARG A 227 -12.66 -0.96 14.09
CA ARG A 227 -12.10 -1.75 15.19
C ARG A 227 -11.18 -0.89 16.05
N ASN A 228 -11.17 -1.16 17.35
CA ASN A 228 -10.19 -0.62 18.30
C ASN A 228 -9.77 -1.73 19.29
N THR A 229 -9.14 -1.36 20.41
CA THR A 229 -8.71 -2.31 21.45
C THR A 229 -9.86 -3.11 22.08
N ASN A 230 -11.11 -2.61 22.01
CA ASN A 230 -12.30 -3.31 22.49
C ASN A 230 -12.93 -4.25 21.45
N GLY A 231 -12.28 -4.43 20.30
CA GLY A 231 -12.77 -5.26 19.21
C GLY A 231 -13.46 -4.48 18.10
N GLN A 232 -14.50 -5.05 17.49
CA GLN A 232 -15.31 -4.38 16.47
C GLN A 232 -16.35 -3.47 17.16
N VAL A 233 -16.28 -2.17 16.86
CA VAL A 233 -17.17 -1.15 17.43
C VAL A 233 -18.23 -0.66 16.46
N GLY A 234 -18.06 -0.93 15.15
CA GLY A 234 -19.01 -0.59 14.13
C GLY A 234 -18.60 -1.12 12.75
N ARG A 235 -19.53 -1.02 11.79
CA ARG A 235 -19.29 -1.41 10.39
C ARG A 235 -20.24 -0.71 9.44
N ILE A 236 -19.82 -0.61 8.18
CA ILE A 236 -20.69 -0.38 7.05
C ILE A 236 -20.81 -1.71 6.32
N GLY A 237 -22.00 -2.29 6.33
CA GLY A 237 -22.28 -3.56 5.68
C GLY A 237 -23.24 -3.39 4.51
N CYS A 238 -23.29 -4.37 3.64
CA CYS A 238 -24.31 -4.47 2.60
C CYS A 238 -24.83 -5.90 2.50
N ASN A 239 -26.07 -6.03 2.06
CA ASN A 239 -26.65 -7.29 1.63
C ASN A 239 -27.12 -7.19 0.18
N GLY A 240 -27.86 -8.17 -0.32
CA GLY A 240 -28.34 -8.18 -1.70
C GLY A 240 -29.18 -6.95 -2.13
N THR A 241 -29.69 -6.13 -1.19
CA THR A 241 -30.65 -5.05 -1.48
C THR A 241 -30.40 -3.75 -0.73
N ALA A 242 -29.58 -3.74 0.34
CA ALA A 242 -29.47 -2.59 1.23
C ALA A 242 -28.07 -2.39 1.79
N THR A 243 -27.74 -1.14 2.11
CA THR A 243 -26.57 -0.76 2.91
C THR A 243 -27.02 -0.50 4.35
N SER A 244 -26.24 -0.99 5.32
CA SER A 244 -26.48 -0.79 6.74
C SER A 244 -25.28 -0.11 7.41
N TYR A 245 -25.56 0.88 8.27
CA TYR A 245 -24.59 1.55 9.13
C TYR A 245 -24.83 1.05 10.55
N ILE A 246 -23.90 0.28 11.09
CA ILE A 246 -24.11 -0.49 12.31
C ILE A 246 -23.08 -0.06 13.36
N THR A 247 -23.58 0.28 14.55
CA THR A 247 -22.79 0.47 15.76
C THR A 247 -23.08 -0.65 16.76
N SER A 248 -22.11 -1.01 17.60
CA SER A 248 -22.26 -2.03 18.62
C SER A 248 -23.31 -1.62 19.65
N SER A 249 -24.27 -2.49 19.93
CA SER A 249 -25.34 -2.26 20.91
C SER A 249 -25.75 -3.54 21.67
N ASP A 250 -24.80 -4.46 21.86
CA ASP A 250 -25.02 -5.70 22.62
C ASP A 250 -25.27 -5.37 24.10
N TYR A 251 -26.31 -5.99 24.69
CA TYR A 251 -26.65 -5.77 26.10
C TYR A 251 -25.53 -6.17 27.07
N ARG A 252 -24.68 -7.13 26.68
CA ARG A 252 -23.54 -7.58 27.49
C ARG A 252 -22.45 -6.52 27.66
N LEU A 253 -22.48 -5.48 26.84
CA LEU A 253 -21.57 -4.33 26.89
C LEU A 253 -22.17 -3.14 27.66
N LYS A 254 -23.37 -3.32 28.26
CA LYS A 254 -24.12 -2.27 28.93
C LYS A 254 -24.47 -2.68 30.36
N GLU A 255 -24.40 -1.73 31.26
CA GLU A 255 -24.81 -1.89 32.64
C GLU A 255 -25.81 -0.80 33.07
N ASN A 256 -26.48 -0.98 34.21
CA ASN A 256 -27.43 0.00 34.77
C ASN A 256 -28.54 0.40 33.79
N ILE A 257 -29.06 -0.57 33.02
CA ILE A 257 -30.11 -0.35 32.02
C ILE A 257 -31.39 0.05 32.70
N ALA A 258 -31.89 1.27 32.43
CA ALA A 258 -33.16 1.78 32.96
C ALA A 258 -33.97 2.47 31.86
N PRO A 259 -35.33 2.52 32.00
CA PRO A 259 -36.17 3.29 31.08
C PRO A 259 -35.74 4.77 31.06
N MET A 260 -35.74 5.37 29.86
CA MET A 260 -35.49 6.79 29.67
C MET A 260 -36.74 7.59 30.08
N THR A 261 -36.57 8.61 30.92
CA THR A 261 -37.65 9.50 31.38
C THR A 261 -37.25 10.96 31.17
N GLY A 262 -38.25 11.86 31.08
CA GLY A 262 -38.04 13.29 30.87
C GLY A 262 -37.57 13.64 29.45
N ALA A 263 -37.77 12.75 28.51
CA ALA A 263 -37.33 12.91 27.13
C ALA A 263 -38.11 14.03 26.42
N LEU A 264 -39.40 14.19 26.69
CA LEU A 264 -40.23 15.26 26.12
C LEU A 264 -39.71 16.65 26.51
N ILE A 265 -39.25 16.80 27.77
CA ILE A 265 -38.66 18.05 28.27
C ILE A 265 -37.34 18.34 27.54
N LYS A 266 -36.51 17.32 27.31
CA LYS A 266 -35.26 17.47 26.54
C LYS A 266 -35.51 17.90 25.13
N VAL A 267 -36.46 17.24 24.43
CA VAL A 267 -36.82 17.55 23.05
C VAL A 267 -37.37 18.97 22.93
N ALA A 268 -38.12 19.46 23.90
CA ALA A 268 -38.66 20.82 23.94
C ALA A 268 -37.55 21.90 24.06
N GLN A 269 -36.36 21.53 24.52
CA GLN A 269 -35.19 22.43 24.63
C GLN A 269 -34.33 22.44 23.37
N LEU A 270 -34.46 21.48 22.47
CA LEU A 270 -33.74 21.42 21.21
C LEU A 270 -34.09 22.64 20.33
N LYS A 271 -33.08 23.20 19.65
CA LYS A 271 -33.19 24.38 18.81
C LYS A 271 -32.93 24.02 17.34
N PRO A 272 -33.88 23.44 16.61
CA PRO A 272 -33.73 23.23 15.19
C PRO A 272 -33.70 24.58 14.47
N VAL A 273 -32.76 24.73 13.51
CA VAL A 273 -32.53 25.97 12.78
C VAL A 273 -32.44 25.71 11.28
N THR A 274 -32.75 26.75 10.49
CA THR A 274 -32.39 26.83 9.08
C THR A 274 -31.18 27.76 8.93
N TYR A 275 -30.28 27.47 7.99
CA TYR A 275 -29.04 28.25 7.78
C TYR A 275 -28.62 28.22 6.31
N LYS A 276 -27.61 29.03 5.98
CA LYS A 276 -26.89 28.94 4.71
C LYS A 276 -25.45 28.53 4.94
N TRP A 277 -24.95 27.65 4.08
CA TRP A 277 -23.55 27.31 4.06
C TRP A 277 -22.71 28.50 3.55
N LYS A 278 -21.69 28.90 4.31
CA LYS A 278 -20.82 30.02 3.93
C LYS A 278 -20.00 29.76 2.67
N ILE A 279 -19.72 28.47 2.38
CA ILE A 279 -18.85 28.08 1.28
C ILE A 279 -19.51 28.28 -0.10
N ASP A 280 -20.82 28.06 -0.20
CA ASP A 280 -21.54 28.04 -1.48
C ASP A 280 -22.92 28.75 -1.43
N GLY A 281 -23.33 29.21 -0.25
CA GLY A 281 -24.63 29.89 -0.06
C GLY A 281 -25.85 28.96 -0.10
N SER A 282 -25.67 27.64 -0.17
CA SER A 282 -26.77 26.67 -0.18
C SER A 282 -27.55 26.67 1.12
N ASP A 283 -28.86 26.40 1.03
CA ASP A 283 -29.75 26.31 2.19
C ASP A 283 -29.56 24.97 2.92
N GLY A 284 -29.58 25.00 4.26
CA GLY A 284 -29.53 23.85 5.13
C GLY A 284 -30.51 23.98 6.29
N GLN A 285 -30.77 22.85 6.95
CA GLN A 285 -31.51 22.77 8.21
C GLN A 285 -30.86 21.76 9.15
N GLY A 286 -30.98 21.97 10.45
CA GLY A 286 -30.36 21.09 11.44
C GLY A 286 -30.22 21.78 12.78
N PHE A 287 -29.08 21.55 13.43
CA PHE A 287 -28.77 22.09 14.76
C PHE A 287 -27.39 22.75 14.74
N ILE A 288 -27.17 23.67 15.65
CA ILE A 288 -25.85 24.21 15.97
C ILE A 288 -25.19 23.26 16.99
N ALA A 289 -24.01 22.72 16.67
CA ALA A 289 -23.39 21.64 17.42
C ALA A 289 -23.23 21.94 18.92
N HIS A 290 -22.65 23.08 19.30
CA HIS A 290 -22.45 23.40 20.70
C HIS A 290 -23.77 23.65 21.47
N GLU A 291 -24.83 24.12 20.80
CA GLU A 291 -26.15 24.29 21.43
C GLU A 291 -26.85 22.92 21.64
N LEU A 292 -26.64 21.98 20.68
CA LEU A 292 -27.12 20.63 20.82
C LEU A 292 -26.39 19.89 21.95
N ALA A 293 -25.09 20.13 22.11
CA ALA A 293 -24.27 19.51 23.15
C ALA A 293 -24.74 19.87 24.58
N GLU A 294 -25.38 21.01 24.78
CA GLU A 294 -25.96 21.39 26.08
C GLU A 294 -27.11 20.48 26.52
N ILE A 295 -27.82 19.88 25.57
CA ILE A 295 -29.01 19.06 25.82
C ILE A 295 -28.70 17.57 25.64
N VAL A 296 -27.97 17.20 24.58
CA VAL A 296 -27.62 15.82 24.23
C VAL A 296 -26.13 15.77 23.83
N PRO A 297 -25.21 15.80 24.79
CA PRO A 297 -23.77 15.89 24.53
C PRO A 297 -23.25 14.72 23.67
N ASP A 298 -23.83 13.53 23.81
CA ASP A 298 -23.42 12.34 23.02
C ASP A 298 -23.64 12.50 21.51
N CYS A 299 -24.46 13.45 21.08
CA CYS A 299 -24.68 13.76 19.66
C CYS A 299 -23.54 14.56 19.03
N VAL A 300 -22.60 15.09 19.81
CA VAL A 300 -21.65 16.09 19.33
C VAL A 300 -20.22 15.63 19.55
N SER A 301 -19.38 15.80 18.54
CA SER A 301 -17.94 15.59 18.61
C SER A 301 -17.18 16.88 18.30
N GLY A 302 -15.98 17.00 18.85
CA GLY A 302 -15.13 18.20 18.70
C GLY A 302 -15.48 19.31 19.71
N GLU A 303 -14.59 20.26 19.88
CA GLU A 303 -14.73 21.38 20.80
C GLU A 303 -15.20 22.64 20.06
N LYS A 304 -15.96 23.48 20.77
CA LYS A 304 -16.40 24.77 20.25
C LYS A 304 -15.19 25.68 20.01
N ASP A 305 -15.18 26.34 18.85
CA ASP A 305 -14.14 27.30 18.44
C ASP A 305 -12.73 26.69 18.33
N ALA A 306 -12.63 25.35 18.18
CA ALA A 306 -11.35 24.68 18.00
C ALA A 306 -10.66 25.06 16.70
N VAL A 307 -9.33 25.20 16.75
CA VAL A 307 -8.46 25.42 15.60
C VAL A 307 -7.29 24.44 15.64
N ASP A 308 -6.75 24.13 14.48
CA ASP A 308 -5.55 23.31 14.36
C ASP A 308 -4.26 24.12 14.64
N LYS A 309 -3.10 23.46 14.55
CA LYS A 309 -1.78 24.10 14.74
C LYS A 309 -1.45 25.22 13.74
N ASN A 310 -2.19 25.32 12.65
CA ASN A 310 -2.02 26.36 11.64
C ASN A 310 -3.03 27.52 11.81
N GLY A 311 -3.99 27.38 12.74
CA GLY A 311 -5.07 28.34 12.95
C GLY A 311 -6.31 28.07 12.09
N ASP A 312 -6.37 26.95 11.38
CA ASP A 312 -7.52 26.57 10.57
C ASP A 312 -8.64 25.99 11.46
N ILE A 313 -9.90 26.29 11.09
CA ILE A 313 -11.08 25.85 11.83
C ILE A 313 -11.13 24.32 11.90
N GLN A 314 -11.22 23.78 13.13
CA GLN A 314 -11.61 22.40 13.38
C GLN A 314 -13.10 22.33 13.68
N PRO A 315 -13.95 21.93 12.71
CA PRO A 315 -15.39 21.97 12.89
C PRO A 315 -15.87 20.91 13.85
N GLN A 316 -16.88 21.24 14.66
CA GLN A 316 -17.65 20.26 15.42
C GLN A 316 -18.50 19.39 14.46
N GLY A 317 -18.71 18.11 14.81
CA GLY A 317 -19.58 17.18 14.11
C GLY A 317 -20.84 16.87 14.92
N ILE A 318 -21.92 16.51 14.23
CA ILE A 318 -23.17 16.04 14.83
C ILE A 318 -23.49 14.64 14.31
N ASP A 319 -23.75 13.69 15.22
CA ASP A 319 -24.33 12.39 14.92
C ASP A 319 -25.78 12.36 15.45
N THR A 320 -26.72 12.55 14.54
CA THR A 320 -28.15 12.57 14.88
C THR A 320 -28.71 11.19 15.28
N SER A 321 -27.98 10.10 15.08
CA SER A 321 -28.43 8.75 15.49
C SER A 321 -28.64 8.65 17.01
N PHE A 322 -27.92 9.40 17.81
CA PHE A 322 -28.09 9.48 19.25
C PHE A 322 -29.42 10.16 19.68
N LEU A 323 -30.05 10.94 18.80
CA LEU A 323 -31.37 11.53 19.07
C LEU A 323 -32.51 10.53 18.96
N VAL A 324 -32.33 9.41 18.24
CA VAL A 324 -33.43 8.46 17.96
C VAL A 324 -34.07 7.92 19.24
N ALA A 325 -33.26 7.49 20.21
CA ALA A 325 -33.73 6.99 21.49
C ALA A 325 -34.51 8.08 22.28
N THR A 326 -33.96 9.30 22.32
CA THR A 326 -34.58 10.46 23.00
C THR A 326 -35.89 10.85 22.34
N LEU A 327 -35.95 10.90 21.00
CA LEU A 327 -37.17 11.19 20.26
C LEU A 327 -38.23 10.09 20.45
N THR A 328 -37.82 8.82 20.46
CA THR A 328 -38.71 7.70 20.70
C THR A 328 -39.37 7.78 22.11
N ALA A 329 -38.55 8.01 23.14
CA ALA A 329 -39.03 8.17 24.50
C ALA A 329 -39.95 9.41 24.64
N ALA A 330 -39.63 10.54 24.00
CA ALA A 330 -40.48 11.72 24.02
C ALA A 330 -41.84 11.48 23.34
N ILE A 331 -41.86 10.74 22.22
CA ILE A 331 -43.13 10.34 21.56
C ILE A 331 -43.98 9.43 22.49
N GLN A 332 -43.33 8.49 23.21
CA GLN A 332 -44.02 7.62 24.17
C GLN A 332 -44.60 8.41 25.34
N GLU A 333 -43.85 9.36 25.92
CA GLU A 333 -44.32 10.28 26.95
C GLU A 333 -45.50 11.14 26.44
N LEU A 334 -45.40 11.71 25.25
CA LEU A 334 -46.47 12.51 24.64
C LEU A 334 -47.73 11.68 24.40
N LYS A 335 -47.57 10.41 23.93
CA LYS A 335 -48.68 9.51 23.76
C LYS A 335 -49.41 9.23 25.08
N ALA A 336 -48.66 8.98 26.16
CA ALA A 336 -49.26 8.75 27.49
C ALA A 336 -50.06 9.99 28.00
N ILE A 337 -49.50 11.20 27.77
CA ILE A 337 -50.19 12.44 28.10
C ILE A 337 -51.50 12.57 27.28
N ASN A 338 -51.45 12.32 25.97
CA ASN A 338 -52.59 12.41 25.10
C ASN A 338 -53.69 11.39 25.48
N ASP A 339 -53.30 10.16 25.85
CA ASP A 339 -54.25 9.12 26.31
C ASP A 339 -54.96 9.60 27.59
N THR A 340 -54.22 10.13 28.57
CA THR A 340 -54.79 10.69 29.82
C THR A 340 -55.74 11.89 29.53
N GLN A 341 -55.37 12.76 28.58
CA GLN A 341 -56.20 13.88 28.17
C GLN A 341 -57.52 13.39 27.51
N ALA A 342 -57.47 12.36 26.68
CA ALA A 342 -58.64 11.76 26.02
C ALA A 342 -59.58 11.15 27.05
N GLU A 343 -59.05 10.43 28.06
CA GLU A 343 -59.85 9.90 29.16
C GLU A 343 -60.50 11.03 29.96
N THR A 344 -59.76 12.07 30.30
CA THR A 344 -60.25 13.26 30.99
C THR A 344 -61.37 13.94 30.22
N LEU A 345 -61.18 14.13 28.90
CA LEU A 345 -62.19 14.73 28.01
C LEU A 345 -63.50 13.89 27.97
N THR A 346 -63.35 12.57 27.93
CA THR A 346 -64.51 11.65 27.98
C THR A 346 -65.27 11.83 29.28
N GLN A 347 -64.61 11.83 30.44
CA GLN A 347 -65.24 12.05 31.75
C GLN A 347 -65.87 13.43 31.84
N GLN A 348 -65.23 14.49 31.32
CA GLN A 348 -65.88 15.83 31.29
C GLN A 348 -67.12 15.86 30.42
N THR A 349 -67.11 15.18 29.27
CA THR A 349 -68.21 15.10 28.34
C THR A 349 -69.44 14.38 29.02
N GLU A 350 -69.14 13.27 29.69
CA GLU A 350 -70.15 12.54 30.47
C GLU A 350 -70.72 13.43 31.58
N ALA A 351 -69.94 14.15 32.33
CA ALA A 351 -70.35 15.08 33.36
C ALA A 351 -71.22 16.23 32.80
N ILE A 352 -70.79 16.81 31.64
CA ILE A 352 -71.62 17.86 30.95
C ILE A 352 -72.94 17.31 30.49
N ASN A 353 -72.98 16.13 29.91
CA ASN A 353 -74.28 15.49 29.49
C ASN A 353 -75.20 15.23 30.67
N ALA A 354 -74.61 14.77 31.80
CA ALA A 354 -75.40 14.56 33.02
C ALA A 354 -75.97 15.87 33.59
N LEU A 355 -75.15 16.95 33.60
CA LEU A 355 -75.62 18.28 34.03
C LEU A 355 -76.70 18.84 33.09
N THR A 356 -76.52 18.71 31.81
CA THR A 356 -77.48 19.15 30.77
C THR A 356 -78.81 18.44 30.96
N ALA A 357 -78.78 17.13 31.16
CA ALA A 357 -80.04 16.36 31.45
C ALA A 357 -80.77 16.83 32.75
N ARG A 358 -79.99 17.18 33.79
CA ARG A 358 -80.57 17.74 35.01
C ARG A 358 -81.13 19.14 34.81
N ILE A 359 -80.52 19.98 34.02
CA ILE A 359 -81.05 21.32 33.69
C ILE A 359 -82.30 21.16 32.92
N VAL A 360 -82.37 20.35 31.88
CA VAL A 360 -83.61 20.09 31.11
C VAL A 360 -84.70 19.56 31.99
N ALA A 361 -84.42 18.65 32.93
CA ALA A 361 -85.42 18.15 33.88
C ALA A 361 -85.94 19.24 34.82
N LEU A 362 -85.14 20.21 35.22
CA LEU A 362 -85.49 21.34 36.05
C LEU A 362 -86.33 22.40 35.30
N GLU A 363 -86.07 22.56 34.00
CA GLU A 363 -86.79 23.53 33.15
C GLU A 363 -88.18 22.98 32.71
N THR A 364 -88.37 21.68 32.77
CA THR A 364 -89.60 21.01 32.37
C THR A 364 -90.50 20.65 33.57
N ALA A 365 -90.05 20.88 34.82
CA ALA A 365 -90.78 20.69 36.04
C ALA A 365 -91.50 21.99 36.49
#